data_197e457e5db5f79ed4b80f9e34e6704e
#
_entry.id   197e457e5db5f79ed4b80f9e34e6704e
#
_cell.length_a   1.000
_cell.length_b   1.000
_cell.length_c   1.000
_cell.angle_alpha   90.00
_cell.angle_beta   90.00
_cell.angle_gamma   90.00
#
_symmetry.space_group_name_H-M   'P 1'
#
loop_
_entity.id
_entity.type
_entity.pdbx_description
1 polymer ?
#
loop_
_entity_poly.entity_id
_entity_poly.type
_entity_poly.pdbx_seq_one_letter_code
_entity_poly.pdbx_strand_id
1 'polypeptide(L)'
;SLNMQSDAAIFSKLLIQGVFALCIYVAFFRKSHTLFNKAYWKEAFIFNITLVPYLLSTSILNQADRIMINSMVGAAEAAIYSVAYSVAMLMQLLNNAVSDAFIPWMYRRLKAKEYKVIEPVTNKLLILVAGTNILLILFAPEVIAIFAPARYSDAIWVIPPVAASVFFMFLFQRYINV
;
A
#
# COMPACT_ATOMS: atom_id res chain seq x y z
N SER A 1 -27.75 -13.34 -6.75
CA SER A 1 -26.56 -13.65 -7.57
C SER A 1 -25.30 -12.84 -7.17
N LEU A 2 -25.45 -11.63 -6.61
CA LEU A 2 -24.30 -10.81 -6.16
C LEU A 2 -23.54 -11.46 -5.00
N ASN A 3 -24.22 -12.13 -4.08
CA ASN A 3 -23.57 -12.82 -2.96
C ASN A 3 -22.69 -13.98 -3.45
N MET A 4 -23.12 -14.74 -4.46
CA MET A 4 -22.32 -15.84 -5.01
C MET A 4 -21.02 -15.36 -5.68
N GLN A 5 -21.00 -14.18 -6.28
CA GLN A 5 -19.76 -13.63 -6.89
C GLN A 5 -18.77 -13.13 -5.85
N SER A 6 -19.26 -12.49 -4.77
CA SER A 6 -18.40 -12.07 -3.65
C SER A 6 -17.82 -13.27 -2.90
N ASP A 7 -18.65 -14.29 -2.65
CA ASP A 7 -18.22 -15.52 -1.98
C ASP A 7 -17.19 -16.28 -2.83
N ALA A 8 -17.42 -16.40 -4.14
CA ALA A 8 -16.46 -17.01 -5.06
C ALA A 8 -15.11 -16.26 -5.09
N ALA A 9 -15.12 -14.93 -5.04
CA ALA A 9 -13.91 -14.13 -4.99
C ALA A 9 -13.14 -14.30 -3.67
N ILE A 10 -13.83 -14.44 -2.55
CA ILE A 10 -13.22 -14.71 -1.25
C ILE A 10 -12.62 -16.12 -1.22
N PHE A 11 -13.39 -17.14 -1.68
CA PHE A 11 -12.92 -18.51 -1.75
C PHE A 11 -11.72 -18.67 -2.67
N SER A 12 -11.69 -18.02 -3.82
CA SER A 12 -10.54 -18.07 -4.74
C SER A 12 -9.27 -17.48 -4.13
N LYS A 13 -9.37 -16.35 -3.42
CA LYS A 13 -8.25 -15.77 -2.68
C LYS A 13 -7.73 -16.69 -1.59
N LEU A 14 -8.62 -17.24 -0.77
CA LEU A 14 -8.25 -18.17 0.29
C LEU A 14 -7.58 -19.42 -0.27
N LEU A 15 -8.09 -19.95 -1.38
CA LEU A 15 -7.54 -21.14 -2.03
C LEU A 15 -6.14 -20.89 -2.58
N ILE A 16 -5.93 -19.77 -3.27
CA ILE A 16 -4.61 -19.38 -3.80
C ILE A 16 -3.62 -19.18 -2.66
N GLN A 17 -4.00 -18.43 -1.62
CA GLN A 17 -3.13 -18.20 -0.45
C GLN A 17 -2.83 -19.50 0.31
N GLY A 18 -3.83 -20.37 0.45
CA GLY A 18 -3.67 -21.69 1.08
C GLY A 18 -2.70 -22.60 0.32
N VAL A 19 -2.83 -22.67 -1.00
CA VAL A 19 -1.91 -23.44 -1.87
C VAL A 19 -0.48 -22.88 -1.77
N PHE A 20 -0.32 -21.55 -1.82
CA PHE A 20 0.99 -20.91 -1.69
C PHE A 20 1.63 -21.17 -0.32
N ALA A 21 0.86 -21.05 0.76
CA ALA A 21 1.31 -21.34 2.12
C ALA A 21 1.73 -22.81 2.27
N LEU A 22 0.95 -23.73 1.68
CA LEU A 22 1.24 -25.17 1.71
C LEU A 22 2.51 -25.50 0.92
N CYS A 23 2.72 -24.89 -0.26
CA CYS A 23 3.93 -25.06 -1.04
C CYS A 23 5.18 -24.57 -0.28
N ILE A 24 5.09 -23.39 0.33
CA ILE A 24 6.17 -22.83 1.14
C ILE A 24 6.45 -23.74 2.34
N TYR A 25 5.39 -24.17 3.05
CA TYR A 25 5.51 -25.07 4.19
C TYR A 25 6.21 -26.39 3.82
N VAL A 26 5.78 -27.02 2.73
CA VAL A 26 6.41 -28.27 2.23
C VAL A 26 7.88 -28.04 1.83
N ALA A 27 8.19 -26.92 1.18
CA ALA A 27 9.57 -26.59 0.78
C ALA A 27 10.49 -26.43 2.01
N PHE A 28 10.01 -25.72 3.04
CA PHE A 28 10.76 -25.53 4.29
C PHE A 28 10.88 -26.83 5.08
N PHE A 29 9.81 -27.62 5.16
CA PHE A 29 9.81 -28.89 5.87
C PHE A 29 10.78 -29.90 5.26
N ARG A 30 10.83 -29.99 3.93
CA ARG A 30 11.80 -30.84 3.23
C ARG A 30 13.26 -30.49 3.53
N LYS A 31 13.53 -29.23 3.90
CA LYS A 31 14.90 -28.75 4.17
C LYS A 31 15.29 -28.86 5.64
N SER A 32 14.35 -28.70 6.59
CA SER A 32 14.69 -28.55 8.02
C SER A 32 14.35 -29.79 8.88
N HIS A 33 13.48 -30.70 8.41
CA HIS A 33 13.00 -31.91 9.11
C HIS A 33 12.47 -31.69 10.55
N THR A 34 12.39 -30.44 11.03
CA THR A 34 11.88 -30.07 12.33
C THR A 34 10.62 -29.24 12.22
N LEU A 35 9.46 -29.81 12.60
CA LEU A 35 8.17 -29.15 12.59
C LEU A 35 7.98 -28.17 13.73
N PHE A 36 8.54 -28.50 14.89
CA PHE A 36 8.27 -27.78 16.12
C PHE A 36 9.53 -27.59 16.95
N ASN A 37 9.97 -26.35 17.06
CA ASN A 37 10.99 -25.96 18.03
C ASN A 37 10.39 -24.93 18.98
N LYS A 38 10.16 -25.30 20.23
CA LYS A 38 9.51 -24.47 21.25
C LYS A 38 10.19 -23.10 21.44
N ALA A 39 11.50 -23.02 21.29
CA ALA A 39 12.26 -21.79 21.45
C ALA A 39 11.94 -20.83 20.32
N TYR A 40 12.01 -21.28 19.06
CA TYR A 40 11.70 -20.43 17.89
C TYR A 40 10.22 -20.04 17.84
N TRP A 41 9.31 -20.93 18.23
CA TRP A 41 7.90 -20.61 18.33
C TRP A 41 7.60 -19.54 19.37
N LYS A 42 8.23 -19.62 20.53
CA LYS A 42 8.09 -18.63 21.59
C LYS A 42 8.61 -17.27 21.13
N GLU A 43 9.78 -17.22 20.50
CA GLU A 43 10.37 -15.99 19.98
C GLU A 43 9.51 -15.38 18.88
N ALA A 44 9.08 -16.18 17.91
CA ALA A 44 8.17 -15.74 16.84
C ALA A 44 6.84 -15.24 17.41
N PHE A 45 6.27 -15.91 18.41
CA PHE A 45 5.01 -15.46 19.02
C PHE A 45 5.15 -14.13 19.75
N ILE A 46 6.20 -13.96 20.57
CA ILE A 46 6.47 -12.72 21.30
C ILE A 46 6.69 -11.55 20.31
N PHE A 47 7.46 -11.79 19.25
CA PHE A 47 7.70 -10.79 18.22
C PHE A 47 6.41 -10.41 17.50
N ASN A 48 5.62 -11.38 17.03
CA ASN A 48 4.40 -11.13 16.30
C ASN A 48 3.32 -10.48 17.16
N ILE A 49 3.15 -10.85 18.43
CA ILE A 49 2.13 -10.27 19.30
C ILE A 49 2.38 -8.76 19.52
N THR A 50 3.64 -8.33 19.51
CA THR A 50 4.00 -6.92 19.58
C THR A 50 3.66 -6.16 18.28
N LEU A 51 3.70 -6.85 17.13
CA LEU A 51 3.36 -6.28 15.83
C LEU A 51 1.85 -6.21 15.58
N VAL A 52 1.05 -7.09 16.18
CA VAL A 52 -0.41 -7.16 15.96
C VAL A 52 -1.11 -5.81 16.21
N PRO A 53 -0.90 -5.08 17.32
CA PRO A 53 -1.52 -3.77 17.52
C PRO A 53 -1.16 -2.76 16.44
N TYR A 54 0.09 -2.75 16.00
CA TYR A 54 0.54 -1.88 14.91
C TYR A 54 -0.17 -2.21 13.59
N LEU A 55 -0.24 -3.47 13.21
CA LEU A 55 -0.89 -3.91 11.97
C LEU A 55 -2.40 -3.66 12.02
N LEU A 56 -3.04 -3.89 13.16
CA LEU A 56 -4.46 -3.59 13.37
C LEU A 56 -4.72 -2.08 13.25
N SER A 57 -3.93 -1.26 13.92
CA SER A 57 -4.06 0.20 13.86
C SER A 57 -3.91 0.71 12.43
N THR A 58 -2.92 0.22 11.71
CA THR A 58 -2.70 0.59 10.29
C THR A 58 -3.86 0.13 9.41
N SER A 59 -4.38 -1.08 9.63
CA SER A 59 -5.52 -1.60 8.88
C SER A 59 -6.80 -0.81 9.13
N ILE A 60 -7.06 -0.45 10.40
CA ILE A 60 -8.19 0.39 10.77
C ILE A 60 -8.06 1.78 10.14
N LEU A 61 -6.88 2.39 10.25
CA LEU A 61 -6.62 3.72 9.68
C LEU A 61 -6.85 3.74 8.16
N ASN A 62 -6.38 2.72 7.44
CA ASN A 62 -6.55 2.61 5.99
C ASN A 62 -8.00 2.38 5.55
N GLN A 63 -8.87 1.89 6.44
CA GLN A 63 -10.28 1.65 6.14
C GLN A 63 -11.22 2.70 6.76
N ALA A 64 -10.70 3.51 7.69
CA ALA A 64 -11.51 4.46 8.46
C ALA A 64 -12.30 5.41 7.56
N ASP A 65 -11.66 5.98 6.54
CA ASP A 65 -12.29 6.92 5.61
C ASP A 65 -13.52 6.30 4.93
N ARG A 66 -13.37 5.07 4.44
CA ARG A 66 -14.46 4.34 3.75
C ARG A 66 -15.60 3.99 4.70
N ILE A 67 -15.28 3.58 5.93
CA ILE A 67 -16.28 3.26 6.95
C ILE A 67 -17.04 4.53 7.34
N MET A 68 -16.33 5.65 7.53
CA MET A 68 -16.94 6.94 7.86
C MET A 68 -17.83 7.43 6.73
N ILE A 69 -17.36 7.44 5.49
CA ILE A 69 -18.17 7.87 4.34
C ILE A 69 -19.42 6.99 4.22
N ASN A 70 -19.27 5.67 4.31
CA ASN A 70 -20.40 4.75 4.22
C ASN A 70 -21.44 4.95 5.33
N SER A 71 -20.99 5.26 6.56
CA SER A 71 -21.91 5.45 7.70
C SER A 71 -22.57 6.84 7.74
N MET A 72 -21.88 7.87 7.23
CA MET A 72 -22.35 9.27 7.35
C MET A 72 -23.05 9.76 6.06
N VAL A 73 -22.63 9.29 4.89
CA VAL A 73 -23.12 9.80 3.60
C VAL A 73 -23.86 8.70 2.84
N GLY A 74 -23.25 7.51 2.72
CA GLY A 74 -23.89 6.37 2.07
C GLY A 74 -22.92 5.48 1.29
N ALA A 75 -23.43 4.32 0.90
CA ALA A 75 -22.65 3.29 0.21
C ALA A 75 -22.26 3.70 -1.24
N ALA A 76 -23.04 4.55 -1.90
CA ALA A 76 -22.72 5.02 -3.24
C ALA A 76 -21.49 5.91 -3.24
N GLU A 77 -21.42 6.87 -2.32
CA GLU A 77 -20.31 7.79 -2.15
C GLU A 77 -19.05 7.07 -1.65
N ALA A 78 -19.20 6.10 -0.76
CA ALA A 78 -18.10 5.23 -0.35
C ALA A 78 -17.53 4.41 -1.51
N ALA A 79 -18.37 4.00 -2.47
CA ALA A 79 -17.93 3.33 -3.69
C ALA A 79 -17.16 4.28 -4.63
N ILE A 80 -17.64 5.53 -4.82
CA ILE A 80 -16.95 6.58 -5.59
C ILE A 80 -15.57 6.87 -4.98
N TYR A 81 -15.51 7.08 -3.66
CA TYR A 81 -14.25 7.26 -2.93
C TYR A 81 -13.29 6.06 -3.13
N SER A 82 -13.82 4.84 -3.08
CA SER A 82 -13.02 3.63 -3.24
C SER A 82 -12.40 3.51 -4.63
N VAL A 83 -13.09 3.97 -5.68
CA VAL A 83 -12.56 4.03 -7.04
C VAL A 83 -11.44 5.07 -7.12
N ALA A 84 -11.64 6.28 -6.62
CA ALA A 84 -10.62 7.33 -6.58
C ALA A 84 -9.37 6.87 -5.80
N TYR A 85 -9.57 6.23 -4.64
CA TYR A 85 -8.50 5.67 -3.84
C TYR A 85 -7.72 4.59 -4.58
N SER A 86 -8.39 3.73 -5.36
CA SER A 86 -7.73 2.69 -6.16
C SER A 86 -6.83 3.28 -7.25
N VAL A 87 -7.23 4.39 -7.85
CA VAL A 87 -6.39 5.14 -8.81
C VAL A 87 -5.18 5.74 -8.10
N ALA A 88 -5.37 6.37 -6.94
CA ALA A 88 -4.27 6.94 -6.15
C ALA A 88 -3.28 5.86 -5.65
N MET A 89 -3.73 4.62 -5.44
CA MET A 89 -2.86 3.49 -5.10
C MET A 89 -1.82 3.18 -6.17
N LEU A 90 -2.06 3.52 -7.43
CA LEU A 90 -1.03 3.41 -8.48
C LEU A 90 0.16 4.32 -8.18
N MET A 91 -0.10 5.53 -7.64
CA MET A 91 0.97 6.42 -7.16
C MET A 91 1.68 5.86 -5.94
N GLN A 92 0.96 5.20 -5.04
CA GLN A 92 1.58 4.54 -3.89
C GLN A 92 2.57 3.46 -4.32
N LEU A 93 2.24 2.67 -5.36
CA LEU A 93 3.17 1.68 -5.92
C LEU A 93 4.44 2.35 -6.46
N LEU A 94 4.31 3.45 -7.19
CA LEU A 94 5.46 4.22 -7.68
C LEU A 94 6.30 4.76 -6.53
N ASN A 95 5.67 5.35 -5.51
CA ASN A 95 6.33 5.87 -4.33
C ASN A 95 7.10 4.79 -3.57
N ASN A 96 6.52 3.60 -3.44
CA ASN A 96 7.18 2.45 -2.81
C ASN A 96 8.40 2.02 -3.64
N ALA A 97 8.26 1.87 -4.97
CA ALA A 97 9.37 1.48 -5.85
C ALA A 97 10.53 2.48 -5.78
N VAL A 98 10.23 3.79 -5.80
CA VAL A 98 11.24 4.85 -5.62
C VAL A 98 11.89 4.75 -4.24
N SER A 99 11.11 4.51 -3.20
CA SER A 99 11.62 4.38 -1.83
C SER A 99 12.50 3.17 -1.65
N ASP A 100 12.11 2.03 -2.16
CA ASP A 100 12.85 0.76 -2.05
C ASP A 100 14.20 0.83 -2.77
N ALA A 101 14.28 1.57 -3.86
CA ALA A 101 15.54 1.82 -4.55
C ALA A 101 16.42 2.85 -3.84
N PHE A 102 15.81 3.92 -3.31
CA PHE A 102 16.52 5.05 -2.72
C PHE A 102 17.06 4.77 -1.31
N ILE A 103 16.27 4.13 -0.44
CA ILE A 103 16.60 3.93 0.97
C ILE A 103 17.93 3.18 1.16
N PRO A 104 18.21 2.05 0.49
CA PRO A 104 19.50 1.36 0.63
C PRO A 104 20.68 2.18 0.12
N TRP A 105 20.47 2.98 -0.94
CA TRP A 105 21.48 3.87 -1.47
C TRP A 105 21.79 4.98 -0.47
N MET A 106 20.77 5.60 0.11
CA MET A 106 20.89 6.67 1.11
C MET A 106 21.67 6.19 2.34
N TYR A 107 21.33 5.02 2.89
CA TYR A 107 22.06 4.47 4.05
C TYR A 107 23.53 4.18 3.77
N ARG A 108 23.87 3.76 2.54
CA ARG A 108 25.28 3.60 2.15
C ARG A 108 26.02 4.92 2.16
N ARG A 109 25.42 6.01 1.65
CA ARG A 109 26.00 7.36 1.64
C ARG A 109 26.11 7.96 3.04
N LEU A 110 25.09 7.72 3.89
CA LEU A 110 25.15 8.12 5.30
C LEU A 110 26.31 7.45 6.04
N LYS A 111 26.53 6.15 5.85
CA LYS A 111 27.69 5.44 6.41
C LYS A 111 29.02 6.00 5.92
N ALA A 112 29.10 6.41 4.67
CA ALA A 112 30.28 7.05 4.07
C ALA A 112 30.44 8.53 4.47
N LYS A 113 29.51 9.11 5.25
CA LYS A 113 29.46 10.53 5.65
C LYS A 113 29.38 11.50 4.46
N GLU A 114 28.86 11.04 3.33
CA GLU A 114 28.72 11.80 2.08
C GLU A 114 27.38 12.56 2.02
N TYR A 115 27.08 13.38 3.01
CA TYR A 115 25.79 14.08 3.15
C TYR A 115 25.45 14.99 1.98
N LYS A 116 26.48 15.64 1.39
CA LYS A 116 26.32 16.59 0.27
C LYS A 116 25.75 15.95 -1.01
N VAL A 117 25.84 14.63 -1.14
CA VAL A 117 25.34 13.91 -2.30
C VAL A 117 23.88 13.52 -2.12
N ILE A 118 23.41 13.39 -0.88
CA ILE A 118 22.05 12.91 -0.56
C ILE A 118 21.01 13.98 -0.92
N GLU A 119 21.24 15.23 -0.53
CA GLU A 119 20.28 16.32 -0.71
C GLU A 119 19.86 16.54 -2.18
N PRO A 120 20.79 16.72 -3.14
CA PRO A 120 20.40 16.96 -4.53
C PRO A 120 19.66 15.77 -5.16
N VAL A 121 19.99 14.54 -4.77
CA VAL A 121 19.27 13.34 -5.25
C VAL A 121 17.86 13.29 -4.65
N THR A 122 17.73 13.58 -3.36
CA THR A 122 16.41 13.66 -2.71
C THR A 122 15.51 14.70 -3.37
N ASN A 123 16.03 15.90 -3.65
CA ASN A 123 15.28 16.96 -4.30
C ASN A 123 14.81 16.56 -5.71
N LYS A 124 15.66 15.89 -6.49
CA LYS A 124 15.29 15.38 -7.82
C LYS A 124 14.17 14.32 -7.73
N LEU A 125 14.24 13.43 -6.75
CA LEU A 125 13.20 12.44 -6.52
C LEU A 125 11.87 13.08 -6.07
N LEU A 126 11.92 14.11 -5.24
CA LEU A 126 10.73 14.87 -4.84
C LEU A 126 10.07 15.54 -6.04
N ILE A 127 10.86 16.17 -6.92
CA ILE A 127 10.34 16.79 -8.15
C ILE A 127 9.73 15.73 -9.08
N LEU A 128 10.39 14.58 -9.23
CA LEU A 128 9.88 13.47 -10.04
C LEU A 128 8.54 12.97 -9.52
N VAL A 129 8.44 12.71 -8.21
CA VAL A 129 7.22 12.21 -7.58
C VAL A 129 6.11 13.27 -7.61
N ALA A 130 6.43 14.55 -7.37
CA ALA A 130 5.48 15.64 -7.50
C ALA A 130 4.95 15.75 -8.94
N GLY A 131 5.85 15.71 -9.93
CA GLY A 131 5.49 15.77 -11.34
C GLY A 131 4.56 14.62 -11.76
N THR A 132 4.87 13.38 -11.34
CA THR A 132 4.01 12.23 -11.63
C THR A 132 2.66 12.30 -10.92
N ASN A 133 2.59 12.86 -9.70
CA ASN A 133 1.32 13.15 -9.04
C ASN A 133 0.48 14.17 -9.79
N ILE A 134 1.09 15.26 -10.25
CA ILE A 134 0.41 16.28 -11.06
C ILE A 134 -0.12 15.67 -12.36
N LEU A 135 0.69 14.84 -13.04
CA LEU A 135 0.26 14.14 -14.24
C LEU A 135 -0.94 13.21 -13.95
N LEU A 136 -0.93 12.46 -12.86
CA LEU A 136 -2.07 11.62 -12.48
C LEU A 136 -3.35 12.46 -12.28
N ILE A 137 -3.23 13.62 -11.63
CA ILE A 137 -4.37 14.53 -11.42
C ILE A 137 -4.89 15.07 -12.76
N LEU A 138 -3.99 15.46 -13.66
CA LEU A 138 -4.35 15.99 -14.98
C LEU A 138 -5.04 14.93 -15.84
N PHE A 139 -4.56 13.69 -15.81
CA PHE A 139 -5.12 12.56 -16.55
C PHE A 139 -6.20 11.79 -15.77
N ALA A 140 -6.67 12.31 -14.65
CA ALA A 140 -7.69 11.65 -13.84
C ALA A 140 -8.98 11.33 -14.61
N PRO A 141 -9.50 12.21 -15.49
CA PRO A 141 -10.68 11.92 -16.30
C PRO A 141 -10.48 10.72 -17.22
N GLU A 142 -9.34 10.66 -17.91
CA GLU A 142 -8.99 9.59 -18.84
C GLU A 142 -8.79 8.26 -18.10
N VAL A 143 -8.12 8.31 -16.96
CA VAL A 143 -7.90 7.12 -16.11
C VAL A 143 -9.25 6.57 -15.63
N ILE A 144 -10.15 7.42 -15.15
CA ILE A 144 -11.50 6.97 -14.74
C ILE A 144 -12.28 6.43 -15.92
N ALA A 145 -12.24 7.09 -17.09
CA ALA A 145 -12.95 6.61 -18.28
C ALA A 145 -12.49 5.23 -18.76
N ILE A 146 -11.21 4.89 -18.55
CA ILE A 146 -10.65 3.58 -18.92
C ILE A 146 -10.95 2.50 -17.87
N PHE A 147 -10.79 2.83 -16.58
CA PHE A 147 -10.79 1.84 -15.51
C PHE A 147 -12.14 1.68 -14.78
N ALA A 148 -13.05 2.67 -14.91
CA ALA A 148 -14.29 2.67 -14.16
C ALA A 148 -15.52 2.88 -15.07
N PRO A 149 -16.66 2.23 -14.78
CA PRO A 149 -17.92 2.55 -15.43
C PRO A 149 -18.34 3.99 -15.22
N ALA A 150 -19.12 4.56 -16.17
CA ALA A 150 -19.55 5.96 -16.18
C ALA A 150 -20.24 6.43 -14.88
N ARG A 151 -20.89 5.51 -14.14
CA ARG A 151 -21.52 5.81 -12.83
C ARG A 151 -20.53 6.29 -11.76
N TYR A 152 -19.22 6.12 -11.95
CA TYR A 152 -18.16 6.55 -11.03
C TYR A 152 -17.42 7.82 -11.52
N SER A 153 -17.99 8.55 -12.48
CA SER A 153 -17.39 9.79 -13.02
C SER A 153 -17.04 10.79 -11.91
N ASP A 154 -17.84 10.87 -10.85
CA ASP A 154 -17.62 11.80 -9.74
C ASP A 154 -16.33 11.50 -8.94
N ALA A 155 -15.75 10.33 -9.11
CA ALA A 155 -14.44 9.99 -8.55
C ALA A 155 -13.33 10.93 -9.04
N ILE A 156 -13.47 11.56 -10.19
CA ILE A 156 -12.53 12.56 -10.75
C ILE A 156 -12.27 13.68 -9.74
N TRP A 157 -13.30 14.14 -9.03
CA TRP A 157 -13.18 15.22 -8.05
C TRP A 157 -12.54 14.77 -6.73
N VAL A 158 -12.56 13.49 -6.46
CA VAL A 158 -11.96 12.90 -5.24
C VAL A 158 -10.48 12.55 -5.45
N ILE A 159 -10.04 12.31 -6.69
CA ILE A 159 -8.64 11.97 -6.99
C ILE A 159 -7.64 13.02 -6.52
N PRO A 160 -7.81 14.34 -6.77
CA PRO A 160 -6.82 15.34 -6.37
C PRO A 160 -6.48 15.35 -4.88
N PRO A 161 -7.43 15.40 -3.93
CA PRO A 161 -7.11 15.37 -2.51
C PRO A 161 -6.49 14.04 -2.07
N VAL A 162 -6.93 12.90 -2.65
CA VAL A 162 -6.35 11.59 -2.32
C VAL A 162 -4.94 11.46 -2.88
N ALA A 163 -4.68 11.90 -4.10
CA ALA A 163 -3.33 11.93 -4.68
C ALA A 163 -2.39 12.84 -3.89
N ALA A 164 -2.89 14.01 -3.44
CA ALA A 164 -2.12 14.89 -2.56
C ALA A 164 -1.74 14.21 -1.24
N SER A 165 -2.66 13.46 -0.61
CA SER A 165 -2.37 12.71 0.62
C SER A 165 -1.27 11.67 0.41
N VAL A 166 -1.27 10.96 -0.72
CA VAL A 166 -0.22 10.00 -1.09
C VAL A 166 1.14 10.69 -1.27
N PHE A 167 1.17 11.90 -1.83
CA PHE A 167 2.39 12.69 -1.93
C PHE A 167 2.91 13.14 -0.56
N PHE A 168 2.03 13.63 0.33
CA PHE A 168 2.43 13.99 1.68
C PHE A 168 2.92 12.79 2.50
N MET A 169 2.34 11.61 2.32
CA MET A 169 2.85 10.37 2.90
C MET A 169 4.27 10.05 2.41
N PHE A 170 4.55 10.26 1.13
CA PHE A 170 5.90 10.12 0.59
C PHE A 170 6.89 11.09 1.22
N LEU A 171 6.51 12.37 1.38
CA LEU A 171 7.32 13.38 2.08
C LEU A 171 7.60 12.96 3.53
N PHE A 172 6.57 12.55 4.25
CA PHE A 172 6.68 12.11 5.64
C PHE A 172 7.65 10.94 5.80
N GLN A 173 7.55 9.93 4.93
CA GLN A 173 8.48 8.80 4.92
C GLN A 173 9.93 9.23 4.68
N ARG A 174 10.19 10.30 3.93
CA ARG A 174 11.54 10.84 3.74
C ARG A 174 12.12 11.40 5.03
N TYR A 175 11.33 12.15 5.79
CA TYR A 175 11.78 12.72 7.06
C TYR A 175 12.04 11.67 8.14
N ILE A 176 11.28 10.58 8.18
CA ILE A 176 11.47 9.52 9.18
C ILE A 176 12.70 8.66 8.87
N ASN A 177 13.07 8.47 7.61
CA ASN A 177 14.18 7.61 7.20
C ASN A 177 15.54 8.32 7.18
N VAL A 178 15.61 9.63 7.46
CA VAL A 178 16.84 10.42 7.59
C VAL A 178 17.20 10.59 9.06
#